data_dab42cffe61e4d7b29d215ea1678197e
#
_entry.id   dab42cffe61e4d7b29d215ea1678197e
#
_cell.length_a   1.000
_cell.length_b   1.000
_cell.length_c   1.000
_cell.angle_alpha   90.00
_cell.angle_beta   90.00
_cell.angle_gamma   90.00
#
_symmetry.space_group_name_H-M   'P 1'
#
loop_
_entity.id
_entity.type
_entity.pdbx_description
1 polymer ?
#
loop_
_entity_poly.entity_id
_entity_poly.type
_entity_poly.pdbx_seq_one_letter_code
_entity_poly.pdbx_strand_id
1 'polypeptide(L)'
;PDAQEDYYDWGTGTRDKYLQTEINNYTRDTHTVRLGLEFLASRNVALRVGYNFVSAPYKKDAFLNLFTDSPSYRYAMATDYINYGATHRLALGLGVRGSNFYADAAYQYQTQGADVYAYHYNPQKKQAPANLLAGQHIDLQRSSFQVTLGYRF
;
A
#
# COMPACT_ATOMS: atom_id res chain seq x y z
N PRO A 1 -29.70 -20.53 -1.55
CA PRO A 1 -29.57 -19.68 -2.69
C PRO A 1 -28.19 -19.93 -3.23
N ASP A 2 -28.12 -20.44 -4.46
CA ASP A 2 -26.87 -20.78 -5.12
C ASP A 2 -26.10 -19.48 -5.39
N ALA A 3 -24.85 -19.44 -4.99
CA ALA A 3 -23.92 -18.33 -5.28
C ALA A 3 -23.80 -18.04 -6.79
N GLN A 4 -24.35 -18.90 -7.61
CA GLN A 4 -24.37 -18.81 -9.05
C GLN A 4 -25.48 -17.89 -9.58
N GLU A 5 -26.58 -17.68 -8.84
CA GLU A 5 -27.63 -16.74 -9.24
C GLU A 5 -27.21 -15.27 -9.02
N ASP A 6 -26.40 -14.99 -7.99
CA ASP A 6 -25.92 -13.62 -7.73
C ASP A 6 -24.87 -13.16 -8.74
N TYR A 7 -24.23 -14.06 -9.49
CA TYR A 7 -23.18 -13.73 -10.46
C TYR A 7 -23.71 -13.19 -11.80
N TYR A 8 -24.96 -13.53 -12.15
CA TYR A 8 -25.58 -13.15 -13.42
C TYR A 8 -26.54 -11.97 -13.36
N ASP A 9 -26.70 -11.35 -12.21
CA ASP A 9 -27.58 -10.20 -12.05
C ASP A 9 -26.92 -8.89 -12.52
N TRP A 10 -26.65 -8.84 -13.80
CA TRP A 10 -26.13 -7.67 -14.49
C TRP A 10 -27.25 -6.64 -14.66
N GLY A 11 -27.48 -5.79 -13.69
CA GLY A 11 -28.34 -4.63 -13.89
C GLY A 11 -29.29 -4.23 -12.77
N THR A 12 -29.43 -5.01 -11.72
CA THR A 12 -30.32 -4.64 -10.61
C THR A 12 -29.66 -3.77 -9.55
N GLY A 13 -28.33 -3.54 -9.64
CA GLY A 13 -27.60 -2.77 -8.65
C GLY A 13 -27.57 -3.44 -7.26
N THR A 14 -27.94 -4.71 -7.15
CA THR A 14 -27.80 -5.46 -5.92
C THR A 14 -26.34 -5.71 -5.62
N ARG A 15 -25.99 -5.49 -4.35
CA ARG A 15 -24.62 -5.69 -3.88
C ARG A 15 -24.27 -7.17 -3.96
N ASP A 16 -23.21 -7.52 -4.67
CA ASP A 16 -22.66 -8.87 -4.69
C ASP A 16 -22.17 -9.24 -3.28
N LYS A 17 -22.94 -10.09 -2.61
CA LYS A 17 -22.67 -10.53 -1.25
C LYS A 17 -21.42 -11.41 -1.16
N TYR A 18 -21.14 -12.18 -2.21
CA TYR A 18 -19.96 -13.04 -2.26
C TYR A 18 -18.69 -12.18 -2.34
N LEU A 19 -18.63 -11.27 -3.30
CA LEU A 19 -17.52 -10.33 -3.44
C LEU A 19 -17.32 -9.47 -2.18
N GLN A 20 -18.42 -9.03 -1.55
CA GLN A 20 -18.32 -8.26 -0.30
C GLN A 20 -17.73 -9.10 0.85
N THR A 21 -18.09 -10.39 0.92
CA THR A 21 -17.53 -11.30 1.92
C THR A 21 -16.04 -11.53 1.67
N GLU A 22 -15.64 -11.76 0.43
CA GLU A 22 -14.25 -11.90 0.04
C GLU A 22 -13.43 -10.66 0.40
N ILE A 23 -13.90 -9.46 0.04
CA ILE A 23 -13.27 -8.20 0.41
C ILE A 23 -13.11 -8.10 1.93
N ASN A 24 -14.16 -8.34 2.70
CA ASN A 24 -14.14 -8.26 4.16
C ASN A 24 -13.19 -9.29 4.80
N ASN A 25 -13.02 -10.45 4.17
CA ASN A 25 -12.13 -11.49 4.67
C ASN A 25 -10.65 -11.13 4.51
N TYR A 26 -10.27 -10.46 3.43
CA TYR A 26 -8.87 -10.24 3.06
C TYR A 26 -8.38 -8.82 3.24
N THR A 27 -9.27 -7.83 3.18
CA THR A 27 -8.90 -6.42 3.36
C THR A 27 -9.21 -5.92 4.77
N ARG A 28 -8.63 -4.79 5.09
CA ARG A 28 -8.94 -4.01 6.30
C ARG A 28 -9.02 -2.53 5.96
N ASP A 29 -9.64 -1.76 6.83
CA ASP A 29 -9.65 -0.32 6.71
C ASP A 29 -8.23 0.24 6.78
N THR A 30 -7.96 1.21 5.90
CA THR A 30 -6.66 1.87 5.85
C THR A 30 -6.71 3.18 6.61
N HIS A 31 -5.85 3.32 7.59
CA HIS A 31 -5.69 4.53 8.38
C HIS A 31 -4.43 5.27 7.95
N THR A 32 -4.56 6.57 7.73
CA THR A 32 -3.44 7.45 7.40
C THR A 32 -3.28 8.50 8.49
N VAL A 33 -2.09 8.57 9.07
CA VAL A 33 -1.70 9.61 10.02
C VAL A 33 -0.60 10.45 9.39
N ARG A 34 -0.77 11.77 9.38
CA ARG A 34 0.21 12.73 8.87
C ARG A 34 0.51 13.77 9.93
N LEU A 35 1.79 13.92 10.23
CA LEU A 35 2.29 14.92 11.17
C LEU A 35 3.33 15.78 10.45
N GLY A 36 3.30 17.08 10.69
CA GLY A 36 4.27 18.00 10.13
C GLY A 36 4.57 19.13 11.08
N LEU A 37 5.85 19.50 11.18
CA LEU A 37 6.34 20.62 11.96
C LEU A 37 7.19 21.51 11.06
N GLU A 38 7.02 22.82 11.22
CA GLU A 38 7.87 23.83 10.61
C GLU A 38 8.48 24.67 11.72
N PHE A 39 9.79 24.85 11.65
CA PHE A 39 10.55 25.70 12.55
C PHE A 39 11.23 26.79 11.74
N LEU A 40 10.96 28.05 12.06
CA LEU A 40 11.60 29.22 11.46
C LEU A 40 12.92 29.49 12.18
N ALA A 41 14.04 29.04 11.60
CA ALA A 41 15.37 29.29 12.14
C ALA A 41 15.79 30.75 12.01
N SER A 42 15.24 31.45 11.02
CA SER A 42 15.35 32.90 10.85
C SER A 42 14.17 33.43 10.03
N ARG A 43 14.11 34.74 9.78
CA ARG A 43 13.07 35.35 8.92
C ARG A 43 13.05 34.76 7.51
N ASN A 44 14.15 34.20 7.07
CA ASN A 44 14.37 33.75 5.72
C ASN A 44 14.62 32.25 5.59
N VAL A 45 14.73 31.53 6.71
CA VAL A 45 15.07 30.10 6.71
C VAL A 45 14.05 29.32 7.51
N ALA A 46 13.44 28.32 6.88
CA ALA A 46 12.50 27.39 7.48
C ALA A 46 13.04 25.96 7.41
N LEU A 47 12.96 25.26 8.53
CA LEU A 47 13.21 23.82 8.65
C LEU A 47 11.88 23.10 8.79
N ARG A 48 11.71 22.01 8.06
CA ARG A 48 10.47 21.22 8.08
C ARG A 48 10.77 19.77 8.37
N VAL A 49 9.95 19.16 9.20
CA VAL A 49 9.96 17.72 9.47
C VAL A 49 8.56 17.20 9.28
N GLY A 50 8.43 16.11 8.55
CA GLY A 50 7.16 15.46 8.30
C GLY A 50 7.25 13.96 8.52
N TYR A 51 6.16 13.40 9.05
CA TYR A 51 5.98 11.96 9.18
C TYR A 51 4.62 11.58 8.64
N ASN A 52 4.58 10.51 7.82
CA ASN A 52 3.36 9.94 7.30
C ASN A 52 3.38 8.43 7.53
N PHE A 53 2.33 7.97 8.16
CA PHE A 53 2.04 6.56 8.38
C PHE A 53 0.78 6.17 7.61
N VAL A 54 0.85 5.04 6.90
CA VAL A 54 -0.30 4.40 6.26
C VAL A 54 -0.35 2.97 6.72
N SER A 55 -1.47 2.55 7.33
CA SER A 55 -1.63 1.16 7.79
C SER A 55 -1.70 0.18 6.62
N ALA A 56 -1.39 -1.09 6.88
CA ALA A 56 -1.49 -2.15 5.88
C ALA A 56 -2.93 -2.29 5.36
N PRO A 57 -3.16 -2.37 4.04
CA PRO A 57 -4.50 -2.52 3.46
C PRO A 57 -5.05 -3.95 3.54
N TYR A 58 -4.18 -4.92 3.78
CA TYR A 58 -4.54 -6.33 3.82
C TYR A 58 -4.36 -6.93 5.21
N LYS A 59 -5.12 -7.96 5.52
CA LYS A 59 -4.92 -8.79 6.70
C LYS A 59 -3.66 -9.62 6.51
N LYS A 60 -3.10 -10.08 7.62
CA LYS A 60 -1.96 -11.00 7.58
C LYS A 60 -2.36 -12.25 6.79
N ASP A 61 -1.47 -12.70 5.91
CA ASP A 61 -1.66 -13.88 5.07
C ASP A 61 -2.90 -13.82 4.14
N ALA A 62 -3.39 -12.61 3.81
CA ALA A 62 -4.58 -12.44 2.99
C ALA A 62 -4.45 -13.16 1.65
N PHE A 63 -3.32 -12.97 0.95
CA PHE A 63 -3.11 -13.61 -0.35
C PHE A 63 -2.78 -15.09 -0.28
N LEU A 64 -2.28 -15.57 0.87
CA LEU A 64 -2.08 -16.99 1.10
C LEU A 64 -3.39 -17.75 1.18
N ASN A 65 -4.42 -17.12 1.75
CA ASN A 65 -5.73 -17.71 2.01
C ASN A 65 -6.77 -17.33 0.96
N LEU A 66 -6.42 -16.58 -0.06
CA LEU A 66 -7.33 -16.18 -1.12
C LEU A 66 -7.81 -17.42 -1.88
N PHE A 67 -9.09 -17.72 -1.76
CA PHE A 67 -9.69 -18.84 -2.45
C PHE A 67 -10.10 -18.41 -3.86
N THR A 68 -9.49 -19.03 -4.87
CA THR A 68 -9.84 -18.80 -6.27
C THR A 68 -10.42 -20.10 -6.84
N ASP A 69 -11.73 -20.24 -6.77
CA ASP A 69 -12.42 -21.40 -7.33
C ASP A 69 -12.87 -21.22 -8.79
N SER A 70 -12.74 -20.02 -9.30
CA SER A 70 -13.08 -19.71 -10.69
C SER A 70 -12.12 -20.37 -11.67
N PRO A 71 -12.61 -21.09 -12.68
CA PRO A 71 -11.78 -21.64 -13.77
C PRO A 71 -10.95 -20.59 -14.48
N SER A 72 -11.42 -19.34 -14.52
CA SER A 72 -10.73 -18.21 -15.13
C SER A 72 -9.45 -17.85 -14.37
N TYR A 73 -9.39 -18.04 -13.07
CA TYR A 73 -8.21 -17.76 -12.27
C TYR A 73 -7.13 -18.85 -12.34
N ARG A 74 -7.44 -20.02 -12.86
CA ARG A 74 -6.43 -21.05 -13.13
C ARG A 74 -5.40 -20.59 -14.18
N TYR A 75 -5.76 -19.61 -14.97
CA TYR A 75 -4.93 -19.01 -16.02
C TYR A 75 -4.46 -17.59 -15.68
N ALA A 76 -4.83 -17.07 -14.51
CA ALA A 76 -4.25 -15.83 -14.03
C ALA A 76 -2.77 -16.10 -13.71
N MET A 77 -1.93 -15.79 -14.66
CA MET A 77 -0.47 -15.84 -14.54
C MET A 77 0.07 -14.66 -13.72
N ALA A 78 -0.76 -14.05 -12.87
CA ALA A 78 -0.28 -13.11 -11.87
C ALA A 78 0.51 -13.91 -10.84
N THR A 79 1.80 -14.05 -11.11
CA THR A 79 2.75 -14.73 -10.24
C THR A 79 3.09 -13.91 -8.99
N ASP A 80 2.60 -12.67 -8.94
CA ASP A 80 3.05 -11.69 -7.95
C ASP A 80 1.95 -11.40 -6.95
N TYR A 81 1.72 -12.34 -6.05
CA TYR A 81 0.88 -12.10 -4.88
C TYR A 81 1.70 -11.39 -3.81
N ILE A 82 1.55 -10.07 -3.74
CA ILE A 82 2.25 -9.23 -2.79
C ILE A 82 1.28 -8.71 -1.74
N ASN A 83 1.50 -9.08 -0.50
CA ASN A 83 0.77 -8.58 0.65
C ASN A 83 1.53 -7.39 1.25
N TYR A 84 1.17 -6.18 0.85
CA TYR A 84 1.80 -4.96 1.33
C TYR A 84 1.47 -4.69 2.79
N GLY A 85 2.52 -4.47 3.57
CA GLY A 85 2.44 -4.02 4.95
C GLY A 85 2.23 -2.51 5.09
N ALA A 86 2.42 -2.02 6.32
CA ALA A 86 2.34 -0.60 6.60
C ALA A 86 3.46 0.18 5.92
N THR A 87 3.15 1.42 5.55
CA THR A 87 4.12 2.35 4.96
C THR A 87 4.46 3.45 5.96
N HIS A 88 5.75 3.68 6.14
CA HIS A 88 6.30 4.77 6.91
C HIS A 88 7.07 5.72 5.99
N ARG A 89 6.82 7.03 6.10
CA ARG A 89 7.55 8.06 5.36
C ARG A 89 8.02 9.14 6.32
N LEU A 90 9.31 9.39 6.32
CA LEU A 90 9.94 10.52 7.01
C LEU A 90 10.36 11.54 5.96
N ALA A 91 10.06 12.80 6.18
CA ALA A 91 10.45 13.90 5.30
C ALA A 91 11.20 14.98 6.09
N LEU A 92 12.26 15.48 5.51
CA LEU A 92 13.04 16.62 6.01
C LEU A 92 13.05 17.69 4.91
N GLY A 93 12.83 18.93 5.29
CA GLY A 93 12.80 20.06 4.35
C GLY A 93 13.58 21.28 4.86
N LEU A 94 14.24 21.96 3.95
CA LEU A 94 14.90 23.24 4.15
C LEU A 94 14.37 24.22 3.13
N GLY A 95 13.81 25.34 3.61
CA GLY A 95 13.35 26.43 2.76
C GLY A 95 14.14 27.70 3.02
N VAL A 96 14.55 28.39 1.96
CA VAL A 96 15.22 29.69 2.02
C VAL A 96 14.43 30.68 1.17
N ARG A 97 14.13 31.86 1.73
CA ARG A 97 13.41 32.93 1.04
C ARG A 97 14.22 34.23 1.06
N GLY A 98 14.47 34.75 -0.13
CA GLY A 98 15.00 36.09 -0.34
C GLY A 98 13.89 37.09 -0.67
N SER A 99 14.26 38.30 -1.09
CA SER A 99 13.29 39.33 -1.49
C SER A 99 12.51 38.93 -2.73
N ASN A 100 13.18 38.41 -3.74
CA ASN A 100 12.62 38.08 -5.04
C ASN A 100 12.79 36.60 -5.41
N PHE A 101 13.49 35.80 -4.61
CA PHE A 101 13.71 34.39 -4.89
C PHE A 101 13.35 33.51 -3.69
N TYR A 102 13.04 32.25 -3.96
CA TYR A 102 12.95 31.21 -2.95
C TYR A 102 13.59 29.92 -3.45
N ALA A 103 14.10 29.15 -2.51
CA ALA A 103 14.64 27.83 -2.77
C ALA A 103 14.17 26.89 -1.66
N ASP A 104 13.62 25.74 -2.05
CA ASP A 104 13.24 24.69 -1.14
C ASP A 104 13.97 23.40 -1.53
N ALA A 105 14.52 22.70 -0.55
CA ALA A 105 15.07 21.36 -0.70
C ALA A 105 14.35 20.41 0.25
N ALA A 106 13.97 19.24 -0.23
CA ALA A 106 13.30 18.23 0.57
C ALA A 106 13.90 16.84 0.32
N TYR A 107 14.09 16.10 1.39
CA TYR A 107 14.48 14.70 1.37
C TYR A 107 13.37 13.86 2.01
N GLN A 108 12.98 12.79 1.35
CA GLN A 108 11.99 11.84 1.87
C GLN A 108 12.58 10.43 1.86
N TYR A 109 12.42 9.74 2.97
CA TYR A 109 12.71 8.33 3.13
C TYR A 109 11.44 7.56 3.43
N GLN A 110 11.20 6.50 2.68
CA GLN A 110 10.03 5.62 2.84
C GLN A 110 10.49 4.19 3.07
N THR A 111 9.81 3.51 3.99
CA THR A 111 9.94 2.06 4.20
C THR A 111 8.56 1.41 4.14
N GLN A 112 8.51 0.19 3.61
CA GLN A 112 7.32 -0.63 3.57
C GLN A 112 7.73 -2.10 3.55
N GLY A 113 7.27 -2.88 4.52
CA GLY A 113 7.39 -4.33 4.47
C GLY A 113 6.37 -4.92 3.50
N ALA A 114 6.69 -6.03 2.87
CA ALA A 114 5.76 -6.80 2.06
C ALA A 114 6.08 -8.28 2.13
N ASP A 115 5.04 -9.12 2.07
CA ASP A 115 5.18 -10.57 1.99
C ASP A 115 4.82 -11.00 0.57
N VAL A 116 5.77 -11.66 -0.11
CA VAL A 116 5.64 -12.12 -1.49
C VAL A 116 5.38 -13.62 -1.48
N TYR A 117 4.34 -14.04 -2.17
CA TYR A 117 3.98 -15.44 -2.32
C TYR A 117 4.13 -15.85 -3.78
N ALA A 118 5.03 -16.79 -4.06
CA ALA A 118 5.28 -17.28 -5.41
C ALA A 118 4.13 -18.12 -5.96
N TYR A 119 3.34 -18.74 -5.07
CA TYR A 119 2.26 -19.64 -5.45
C TYR A 119 1.04 -19.39 -4.59
N HIS A 120 -0.12 -19.58 -5.22
CA HIS A 120 -1.40 -19.62 -4.53
C HIS A 120 -1.68 -21.04 -4.02
N TYR A 121 -2.07 -21.17 -2.75
CA TYR A 121 -2.45 -22.45 -2.15
C TYR A 121 -3.97 -22.66 -2.24
N ASN A 122 -4.38 -23.80 -2.80
CA ASN A 122 -5.75 -24.23 -2.71
C ASN A 122 -5.93 -25.11 -1.47
N PRO A 123 -6.63 -24.63 -0.41
CA PRO A 123 -6.77 -25.38 0.85
C PRO A 123 -7.60 -26.66 0.71
N GLN A 124 -8.35 -26.85 -0.39
CA GLN A 124 -9.09 -28.08 -0.66
C GLN A 124 -8.20 -29.23 -1.12
N LYS A 125 -7.00 -28.93 -1.63
CA LYS A 125 -6.00 -29.95 -1.95
C LYS A 125 -5.06 -30.13 -0.78
N LYS A 126 -5.33 -31.06 0.10
CA LYS A 126 -4.62 -31.38 1.35
C LYS A 126 -3.12 -31.76 1.23
N GLN A 127 -2.45 -31.47 0.11
CA GLN A 127 -1.12 -32.05 -0.18
C GLN A 127 -0.04 -31.03 -0.58
N ALA A 128 -0.20 -29.75 -0.30
CA ALA A 128 0.96 -28.87 -0.46
C ALA A 128 1.88 -29.00 0.77
N PRO A 129 3.19 -29.25 0.58
CA PRO A 129 4.13 -29.25 1.69
C PRO A 129 4.17 -27.87 2.33
N ALA A 130 4.16 -27.83 3.66
CA ALA A 130 4.10 -26.58 4.45
C ALA A 130 5.21 -25.56 4.11
N ASN A 131 6.34 -26.02 3.60
CA ASN A 131 7.47 -25.21 3.21
C ASN A 131 7.31 -24.47 1.86
N LEU A 132 6.33 -24.85 1.01
CA LEU A 132 6.00 -24.12 -0.21
C LEU A 132 5.08 -22.91 0.04
N LEU A 133 4.54 -22.78 1.24
CA LEU A 133 3.55 -21.77 1.61
C LEU A 133 4.16 -20.58 2.36
N ALA A 134 5.43 -20.66 2.72
CA ALA A 134 6.11 -19.56 3.39
C ALA A 134 6.28 -18.39 2.43
N GLY A 135 5.60 -17.27 2.73
CA GLY A 135 5.85 -16.01 2.05
C GLY A 135 7.29 -15.55 2.31
N GLN A 136 7.90 -14.98 1.30
CA GLN A 136 9.18 -14.30 1.46
C GLN A 136 8.93 -12.87 1.90
N HIS A 137 9.45 -12.52 3.08
CA HIS A 137 9.40 -11.13 3.55
C HIS A 137 10.43 -10.28 2.81
N ILE A 138 9.99 -9.14 2.30
CA ILE A 138 10.85 -8.15 1.66
C ILE A 138 10.63 -6.78 2.28
N ASP A 139 11.70 -6.02 2.42
CA ASP A 139 11.68 -4.63 2.85
C ASP A 139 11.89 -3.72 1.63
N LEU A 140 10.88 -2.96 1.30
CA LEU A 140 10.91 -1.95 0.25
C LEU A 140 11.37 -0.62 0.84
N GLN A 141 12.47 -0.09 0.34
CA GLN A 141 13.01 1.20 0.76
C GLN A 141 13.11 2.15 -0.42
N ARG A 142 12.71 3.39 -0.20
CA ARG A 142 12.77 4.42 -1.23
C ARG A 142 13.27 5.72 -0.64
N SER A 143 14.31 6.29 -1.25
CA SER A 143 14.79 7.64 -0.97
C SER A 143 14.46 8.55 -2.14
N SER A 144 14.02 9.76 -1.86
CA SER A 144 13.79 10.80 -2.88
C SER A 144 14.29 12.14 -2.39
N PHE A 145 14.86 12.89 -3.31
CA PHE A 145 15.33 14.24 -3.08
C PHE A 145 14.69 15.18 -4.10
N GLN A 146 14.18 16.32 -3.64
CA GLN A 146 13.51 17.32 -4.46
C GLN A 146 14.08 18.69 -4.16
N VAL A 147 14.32 19.48 -5.22
CA VAL A 147 14.70 20.87 -5.14
C VAL A 147 13.71 21.70 -5.93
N THR A 148 13.25 22.78 -5.35
CA THR A 148 12.37 23.75 -6.00
C THR A 148 13.03 25.13 -5.92
N LEU A 149 13.16 25.79 -7.05
CA LEU A 149 13.64 27.17 -7.15
C LEU A 149 12.55 28.04 -7.77
N GLY A 150 12.36 29.20 -7.22
CA GLY A 150 11.38 30.13 -7.75
C GLY A 150 11.83 31.60 -7.64
N TYR A 151 11.35 32.40 -8.57
CA TYR A 151 11.59 33.84 -8.63
C TYR A 151 10.25 34.57 -8.69
N ARG A 152 10.14 35.66 -7.93
CA ARG A 152 8.95 36.52 -7.88
C ARG A 152 9.32 37.88 -8.54
N PHE A 153 8.59 38.24 -9.56
CA PHE A 153 8.67 39.53 -10.24
C PHE A 153 7.97 40.63 -9.46
#